data_fd77a283df0809d81867ca7cf4101de6
#
_entry.id   fd77a283df0809d81867ca7cf4101de6
#
_cell.length_a   1.000
_cell.length_b   1.000
_cell.length_c   1.000
_cell.angle_alpha   90.00
_cell.angle_beta   90.00
_cell.angle_gamma   90.00
#
_symmetry.space_group_name_H-M   'P 1'
#
loop_
_entity.id
_entity.type
_entity.pdbx_description
1 polymer ?
#
loop_
_entity_poly.entity_id
_entity_poly.type
_entity_poly.pdbx_seq_one_letter_code
_entity_poly.pdbx_strand_id
1 'polypeptide(L)'
;MNVVSNVEIMGLVSSVKASRYPMATDTENCSAEVTERTMALANCQTGSGHDQFLTGIVVQFDLTFTVKAWVEAERYHFLDFVSSQSTMHRIMSMDIDKQCIDYVRRETIELVEKLVAEYKEAPTPERYLAVLYNVPVGLRLTARMTTNYRQLKTIYQQRKNHRLPEWRAFCAWIETLPRAEFITGKRVDEDG
;
A
#
# COMPACT_ATOMS: atom_id res chain seq x y z
N MET A 1 -7.46 -3.17 12.19
CA MET A 1 -6.12 -2.54 11.95
C MET A 1 -6.29 -1.57 10.78
N ASN A 2 -5.99 -0.29 10.97
CA ASN A 2 -5.90 0.67 9.87
C ASN A 2 -4.44 0.75 9.43
N VAL A 3 -4.16 0.45 8.16
CA VAL A 3 -2.80 0.46 7.60
C VAL A 3 -2.57 1.59 6.59
N VAL A 4 -3.63 2.33 6.22
CA VAL A 4 -3.56 3.41 5.22
C VAL A 4 -4.13 4.70 5.77
N SER A 5 -3.45 5.82 5.48
CA SER A 5 -3.91 7.17 5.80
C SER A 5 -3.47 8.18 4.73
N ASN A 6 -3.90 9.43 4.84
CA ASN A 6 -3.51 10.55 3.97
C ASN A 6 -3.61 10.24 2.47
N VAL A 7 -4.80 9.76 2.04
CA VAL A 7 -5.05 9.30 0.66
C VAL A 7 -5.34 10.47 -0.27
N GLU A 8 -4.68 10.49 -1.42
CA GLU A 8 -4.91 11.39 -2.53
C GLU A 8 -5.11 10.59 -3.81
N ILE A 9 -6.15 10.91 -4.59
CA ILE A 9 -6.46 10.22 -5.84
C ILE A 9 -6.52 11.25 -6.97
N MET A 10 -5.78 10.97 -8.05
CA MET A 10 -5.67 11.86 -9.20
C MET A 10 -6.00 11.12 -10.48
N GLY A 11 -6.52 11.84 -11.48
CA GLY A 11 -6.70 11.32 -12.82
C GLY A 11 -7.90 10.41 -13.06
N LEU A 12 -8.81 10.20 -12.09
CA LEU A 12 -9.94 9.30 -12.23
C LEU A 12 -10.84 9.69 -13.43
N VAL A 13 -11.29 10.92 -13.48
CA VAL A 13 -12.20 11.42 -14.54
C VAL A 13 -11.52 11.40 -15.90
N SER A 14 -10.28 11.91 -15.99
CA SER A 14 -9.51 11.96 -17.23
C SER A 14 -9.17 10.57 -17.77
N SER A 15 -8.88 9.61 -16.90
CA SER A 15 -8.58 8.23 -17.30
C SER A 15 -9.81 7.50 -17.82
N VAL A 16 -10.99 7.71 -17.19
CA VAL A 16 -12.27 7.18 -17.71
C VAL A 16 -12.57 7.77 -19.09
N LYS A 17 -12.40 9.09 -19.28
CA LYS A 17 -12.51 9.72 -20.60
C LYS A 17 -11.55 9.09 -21.61
N ALA A 18 -10.28 8.90 -21.25
CA ALA A 18 -9.24 8.34 -22.11
C ALA A 18 -9.49 6.86 -22.49
N SER A 19 -10.24 6.10 -21.68
CA SER A 19 -10.62 4.72 -22.03
C SER A 19 -11.40 4.59 -23.34
N ARG A 20 -11.97 5.71 -23.85
CA ARG A 20 -12.75 5.78 -25.09
C ARG A 20 -11.93 6.16 -26.31
N TYR A 21 -10.71 6.70 -26.13
CA TYR A 21 -9.86 7.23 -27.21
C TYR A 21 -9.62 6.25 -28.37
N PRO A 22 -9.40 4.94 -28.13
CA PRO A 22 -9.17 4.01 -29.24
C PRO A 22 -10.34 3.91 -30.26
N MET A 23 -11.54 4.32 -29.85
CA MET A 23 -12.75 4.27 -30.72
C MET A 23 -13.27 5.67 -31.07
N ALA A 24 -12.59 6.72 -30.65
CA ALA A 24 -13.03 8.09 -30.88
C ALA A 24 -12.34 8.68 -32.13
N THR A 25 -13.12 9.39 -32.94
CA THR A 25 -12.60 10.26 -34.01
C THR A 25 -12.31 11.68 -33.48
N ASP A 26 -12.93 12.03 -32.36
CA ASP A 26 -12.72 13.29 -31.64
C ASP A 26 -12.58 12.98 -30.15
N THR A 27 -11.40 13.24 -29.58
CA THR A 27 -11.08 12.95 -28.18
C THR A 27 -11.56 14.06 -27.23
N GLU A 28 -11.80 15.28 -27.70
CA GLU A 28 -12.24 16.40 -26.87
C GLU A 28 -13.63 16.16 -26.29
N ASN A 29 -14.52 15.55 -27.09
CA ASN A 29 -15.90 15.28 -26.74
C ASN A 29 -16.14 13.89 -26.13
N CYS A 30 -15.10 13.14 -25.78
CA CYS A 30 -15.26 11.85 -25.10
C CYS A 30 -15.87 12.05 -23.69
N SER A 31 -16.93 11.27 -23.39
CA SER A 31 -17.58 11.28 -22.06
C SER A 31 -16.68 10.66 -20.99
N ALA A 32 -16.76 11.18 -19.77
CA ALA A 32 -16.16 10.59 -18.57
C ALA A 32 -17.16 9.70 -17.78
N GLU A 33 -18.33 9.41 -18.35
CA GLU A 33 -19.32 8.54 -17.73
C GLU A 33 -18.79 7.09 -17.66
N VAL A 34 -19.01 6.43 -16.52
CA VAL A 34 -18.70 5.01 -16.36
C VAL A 34 -19.86 4.18 -16.92
N THR A 35 -19.58 3.42 -17.97
CA THR A 35 -20.55 2.55 -18.63
C THR A 35 -20.17 1.08 -18.44
N GLU A 36 -21.06 0.15 -18.83
CA GLU A 36 -20.75 -1.29 -18.84
C GLU A 36 -19.48 -1.60 -19.65
N ARG A 37 -19.27 -0.88 -20.76
CA ARG A 37 -18.05 -1.01 -21.54
C ARG A 37 -16.80 -0.57 -20.76
N THR A 38 -16.88 0.55 -20.02
CA THR A 38 -15.78 1.00 -19.15
C THR A 38 -15.46 -0.06 -18.07
N MET A 39 -16.52 -0.65 -17.49
CA MET A 39 -16.38 -1.74 -16.52
C MET A 39 -15.77 -3.00 -17.15
N ALA A 40 -16.18 -3.37 -18.36
CA ALA A 40 -15.60 -4.52 -19.07
C ALA A 40 -14.12 -4.31 -19.39
N LEU A 41 -13.72 -3.08 -19.77
CA LEU A 41 -12.31 -2.73 -19.99
C LEU A 41 -11.50 -2.82 -18.69
N ALA A 42 -12.02 -2.24 -17.59
CA ALA A 42 -11.34 -2.28 -16.27
C ALA A 42 -11.15 -3.71 -15.76
N ASN A 43 -12.13 -4.59 -16.01
CA ASN A 43 -12.15 -5.96 -15.50
C ASN A 43 -11.72 -7.02 -16.53
N CYS A 44 -11.12 -6.60 -17.64
CA CYS A 44 -10.60 -7.55 -18.63
C CYS A 44 -9.49 -8.45 -18.04
N GLN A 45 -9.21 -9.52 -18.75
CA GLN A 45 -8.15 -10.44 -18.40
C GLN A 45 -6.81 -9.71 -18.26
N THR A 46 -6.08 -10.00 -17.18
CA THR A 46 -4.73 -9.46 -16.93
C THR A 46 -3.81 -9.78 -18.14
N GLY A 47 -3.11 -8.76 -18.61
CA GLY A 47 -2.21 -8.89 -19.76
C GLY A 47 -2.86 -8.60 -21.12
N SER A 48 -4.18 -8.46 -21.23
CA SER A 48 -4.87 -8.08 -22.48
C SER A 48 -4.61 -6.63 -22.93
N GLY A 49 -4.13 -5.77 -22.01
CA GLY A 49 -3.85 -4.36 -22.26
C GLY A 49 -5.07 -3.44 -22.27
N HIS A 50 -6.29 -3.97 -22.24
CA HIS A 50 -7.51 -3.15 -22.30
C HIS A 50 -7.76 -2.33 -21.02
N ASP A 51 -7.18 -2.73 -19.87
CA ASP A 51 -7.23 -2.01 -18.60
C ASP A 51 -6.13 -0.94 -18.46
N GLN A 52 -5.45 -0.58 -19.57
CA GLN A 52 -4.33 0.37 -19.55
C GLN A 52 -4.71 1.74 -18.98
N PHE A 53 -5.95 2.21 -19.17
CA PHE A 53 -6.43 3.49 -18.65
C PHE A 53 -6.37 3.56 -17.10
N LEU A 54 -6.39 2.43 -16.41
CA LEU A 54 -6.25 2.37 -14.94
C LEU A 54 -4.88 2.85 -14.46
N THR A 55 -3.86 2.87 -15.32
CA THR A 55 -2.53 3.41 -14.98
C THR A 55 -2.55 4.92 -14.77
N GLY A 56 -3.50 5.62 -15.40
CA GLY A 56 -3.67 7.05 -15.25
C GLY A 56 -4.42 7.46 -13.97
N ILE A 57 -5.01 6.50 -13.24
CA ILE A 57 -5.64 6.75 -11.93
C ILE A 57 -4.58 6.54 -10.87
N VAL A 58 -3.89 7.63 -10.51
CA VAL A 58 -2.78 7.61 -9.55
C VAL A 58 -3.29 7.79 -8.14
N VAL A 59 -2.73 7.02 -7.20
CA VAL A 59 -3.05 7.10 -5.77
C VAL A 59 -1.77 7.32 -4.97
N GLN A 60 -1.79 8.33 -4.11
CA GLN A 60 -0.76 8.54 -3.09
C GLN A 60 -1.37 8.36 -1.70
N PHE A 61 -0.63 7.73 -0.82
CA PHE A 61 -1.10 7.43 0.55
C PHE A 61 0.06 7.11 1.48
N ASP A 62 -0.17 7.23 2.77
CA ASP A 62 0.75 6.72 3.78
C ASP A 62 0.39 5.27 4.10
N LEU A 63 1.35 4.37 3.99
CA LEU A 63 1.20 2.94 4.26
C LEU A 63 2.03 2.55 5.48
N THR A 64 1.38 1.99 6.49
CA THR A 64 2.01 1.46 7.70
C THR A 64 2.03 -0.06 7.66
N PHE A 65 3.19 -0.63 7.39
CA PHE A 65 3.41 -2.06 7.34
C PHE A 65 4.49 -2.50 8.33
N THR A 66 4.44 -3.75 8.77
CA THR A 66 5.55 -4.37 9.49
C THR A 66 6.75 -4.55 8.55
N VAL A 67 7.96 -4.65 9.11
CA VAL A 67 9.18 -4.99 8.35
C VAL A 67 8.94 -6.27 7.52
N LYS A 68 8.23 -7.26 8.09
CA LYS A 68 7.87 -8.50 7.38
C LYS A 68 7.02 -8.23 6.13
N ALA A 69 6.01 -7.37 6.24
CA ALA A 69 5.12 -7.05 5.13
C ALA A 69 5.83 -6.18 4.06
N TRP A 70 6.74 -5.29 4.47
CA TRP A 70 7.55 -4.47 3.56
C TRP A 70 8.42 -5.32 2.64
N VAL A 71 9.13 -6.33 3.15
CA VAL A 71 9.91 -7.27 2.32
C VAL A 71 9.06 -7.95 1.25
N GLU A 72 7.79 -8.20 1.53
CA GLU A 72 6.88 -8.76 0.53
C GLU A 72 6.34 -7.70 -0.46
N ALA A 73 6.32 -6.43 -0.06
CA ALA A 73 5.89 -5.31 -0.91
C ALA A 73 6.93 -4.97 -1.99
N GLU A 74 8.21 -5.21 -1.74
CA GLU A 74 9.32 -4.93 -2.68
C GLU A 74 9.15 -5.58 -4.07
N ARG A 75 8.39 -6.65 -4.16
CA ARG A 75 8.12 -7.35 -5.45
C ARG A 75 7.16 -6.61 -6.37
N TYR A 76 6.47 -5.57 -5.88
CA TYR A 76 5.49 -4.83 -6.66
C TYR A 76 6.13 -3.62 -7.33
N HIS A 77 6.35 -3.70 -8.65
CA HIS A 77 6.64 -2.54 -9.47
C HIS A 77 5.43 -1.58 -9.46
N PHE A 78 5.66 -0.29 -9.51
CA PHE A 78 4.61 0.75 -9.42
C PHE A 78 3.88 0.81 -8.08
N LEU A 79 4.47 0.27 -7.01
CA LEU A 79 4.17 0.59 -5.63
C LEU A 79 5.42 1.26 -5.06
N ASP A 80 5.60 2.54 -5.39
CA ASP A 80 6.88 3.20 -5.25
C ASP A 80 6.94 4.02 -3.96
N PHE A 81 8.09 3.97 -3.30
CA PHE A 81 8.36 4.81 -2.12
C PHE A 81 8.60 6.26 -2.54
N VAL A 82 7.89 7.19 -1.90
CA VAL A 82 8.22 8.62 -1.94
C VAL A 82 9.18 8.95 -0.81
N SER A 83 8.88 8.49 0.41
CA SER A 83 9.73 8.59 1.60
C SER A 83 9.26 7.63 2.67
N SER A 84 10.10 7.26 3.63
CA SER A 84 9.76 6.35 4.71
C SER A 84 10.41 6.71 6.04
N GLN A 85 9.81 6.22 7.13
CA GLN A 85 10.49 6.17 8.42
C GLN A 85 11.74 5.30 8.32
N SER A 86 12.79 5.70 9.04
CA SER A 86 14.08 5.00 9.05
C SER A 86 14.41 4.49 10.45
N THR A 87 14.59 3.19 10.59
CA THR A 87 15.17 2.60 11.81
C THR A 87 16.59 3.06 12.04
N MET A 88 17.39 3.23 10.97
CA MET A 88 18.76 3.74 11.05
C MET A 88 18.85 5.08 11.78
N HIS A 89 17.88 5.97 11.60
CA HIS A 89 17.95 7.31 12.20
C HIS A 89 17.13 7.45 13.47
N ARG A 90 16.12 6.61 13.68
CA ARG A 90 15.10 6.90 14.69
C ARG A 90 14.82 5.77 15.67
N ILE A 91 15.37 4.59 15.49
CA ILE A 91 15.09 3.43 16.36
C ILE A 91 15.30 3.74 17.86
N MET A 92 16.33 4.53 18.18
CA MET A 92 16.66 4.91 19.55
C MET A 92 15.61 5.85 20.22
N SER A 93 14.71 6.41 19.41
CA SER A 93 13.66 7.35 19.84
C SER A 93 12.25 6.81 19.59
N MET A 94 12.13 5.62 18.98
CA MET A 94 10.85 4.98 18.74
C MET A 94 10.30 4.35 20.03
N ASP A 95 9.00 4.39 20.20
CA ASP A 95 8.28 3.60 21.20
C ASP A 95 8.08 2.20 20.63
N ILE A 96 8.99 1.28 20.98
CA ILE A 96 9.06 -0.07 20.40
C ILE A 96 7.77 -0.85 20.65
N ASP A 97 7.19 -0.73 21.84
CA ASP A 97 5.97 -1.40 22.23
C ASP A 97 4.77 -0.98 21.35
N LYS A 98 4.56 0.33 21.18
CA LYS A 98 3.50 0.87 20.30
C LYS A 98 3.73 0.60 18.83
N GLN A 99 4.98 0.52 18.40
CA GLN A 99 5.33 0.28 17.00
C GLN A 99 5.19 -1.20 16.60
N CYS A 100 5.25 -2.13 17.53
CA CYS A 100 5.10 -3.54 17.23
C CYS A 100 3.64 -3.95 16.99
N ILE A 101 3.45 -4.95 16.13
CA ILE A 101 2.17 -5.65 16.00
C ILE A 101 2.00 -6.64 17.17
N ASP A 102 0.76 -6.94 17.55
CA ASP A 102 0.42 -7.75 18.74
C ASP A 102 1.01 -9.17 18.75
N TYR A 103 1.51 -9.65 17.62
CA TYR A 103 2.17 -10.97 17.50
C TYR A 103 3.64 -10.95 17.93
N VAL A 104 4.24 -9.77 18.17
CA VAL A 104 5.60 -9.67 18.72
C VAL A 104 5.54 -9.99 20.22
N ARG A 105 6.36 -10.94 20.66
CA ARG A 105 6.38 -11.35 22.05
C ARG A 105 6.96 -10.26 22.93
N ARG A 106 6.43 -10.16 24.16
CA ARG A 106 6.86 -9.15 25.14
C ARG A 106 8.35 -9.22 25.43
N GLU A 107 8.89 -10.43 25.56
CA GLU A 107 10.31 -10.65 25.83
C GLU A 107 11.21 -10.09 24.69
N THR A 108 10.73 -10.11 23.44
CA THR A 108 11.45 -9.52 22.31
C THR A 108 11.44 -7.99 22.38
N ILE A 109 10.32 -7.39 22.76
CA ILE A 109 10.20 -5.94 22.95
C ILE A 109 11.15 -5.48 24.06
N GLU A 110 11.12 -6.14 25.21
CA GLU A 110 11.97 -5.85 26.38
C GLU A 110 13.46 -5.98 26.05
N LEU A 111 13.84 -6.96 25.23
CA LEU A 111 15.22 -7.08 24.75
C LEU A 111 15.63 -5.82 23.96
N VAL A 112 14.83 -5.36 23.02
CA VAL A 112 15.16 -4.18 22.21
C VAL A 112 15.20 -2.92 23.06
N GLU A 113 14.24 -2.75 23.98
CA GLU A 113 14.21 -1.62 24.93
C GLU A 113 15.48 -1.59 25.81
N LYS A 114 15.94 -2.77 26.28
CA LYS A 114 17.19 -2.90 27.03
C LYS A 114 18.40 -2.51 26.20
N LEU A 115 18.51 -3.01 24.97
CA LEU A 115 19.61 -2.66 24.06
C LEU A 115 19.63 -1.15 23.75
N VAL A 116 18.47 -0.52 23.59
CA VAL A 116 18.34 0.93 23.41
C VAL A 116 18.84 1.67 24.67
N ALA A 117 18.50 1.20 25.86
CA ALA A 117 18.96 1.80 27.11
C ALA A 117 20.50 1.68 27.27
N GLU A 118 21.07 0.50 26.99
CA GLU A 118 22.51 0.26 27.01
C GLU A 118 23.26 1.17 26.01
N TYR A 119 22.69 1.38 24.82
CA TYR A 119 23.27 2.33 23.86
C TYR A 119 23.21 3.76 24.37
N LYS A 120 22.08 4.20 24.96
CA LYS A 120 21.96 5.57 25.48
C LYS A 120 22.89 5.85 26.64
N GLU A 121 23.17 4.85 27.48
CA GLU A 121 24.11 4.95 28.62
C GLU A 121 25.57 5.10 28.14
N ALA A 122 25.99 4.29 27.16
CA ALA A 122 27.34 4.35 26.61
C ALA A 122 27.32 4.09 25.09
N PRO A 123 27.15 5.14 24.27
CA PRO A 123 27.04 5.04 22.82
C PRO A 123 28.35 4.49 22.18
N THR A 124 28.27 3.32 21.55
CA THR A 124 29.32 2.76 20.70
C THR A 124 28.73 2.21 19.41
N PRO A 125 29.52 2.07 18.33
CA PRO A 125 29.06 1.46 17.09
C PRO A 125 28.50 0.05 17.28
N GLU A 126 29.11 -0.77 18.14
CA GLU A 126 28.68 -2.14 18.41
C GLU A 126 27.32 -2.17 19.10
N ARG A 127 27.08 -1.31 20.08
CA ARG A 127 25.77 -1.19 20.75
C ARG A 127 24.70 -0.67 19.81
N TYR A 128 25.04 0.28 18.94
CA TYR A 128 24.14 0.76 17.91
C TYR A 128 23.73 -0.37 16.96
N LEU A 129 24.66 -1.16 16.46
CA LEU A 129 24.40 -2.32 15.60
C LEU A 129 23.62 -3.40 16.34
N ALA A 130 23.87 -3.61 17.63
CA ALA A 130 23.11 -4.54 18.45
C ALA A 130 21.61 -4.17 18.48
N VAL A 131 21.25 -2.90 18.59
CA VAL A 131 19.85 -2.47 18.48
C VAL A 131 19.31 -2.76 17.09
N LEU A 132 20.00 -2.32 16.02
CA LEU A 132 19.51 -2.44 14.65
C LEU A 132 19.23 -3.89 14.22
N TYR A 133 20.11 -4.81 14.56
CA TYR A 133 20.00 -6.22 14.16
C TYR A 133 19.06 -7.05 15.06
N ASN A 134 18.55 -6.47 16.14
CA ASN A 134 17.58 -7.12 17.02
C ASN A 134 16.15 -6.55 16.90
N VAL A 135 15.94 -5.61 15.98
CA VAL A 135 14.59 -5.09 15.69
C VAL A 135 13.69 -6.22 15.19
N PRO A 136 12.53 -6.46 15.82
CA PRO A 136 11.63 -7.53 15.38
C PRO A 136 11.02 -7.21 14.02
N VAL A 137 10.86 -8.22 13.17
CA VAL A 137 10.18 -8.08 11.87
C VAL A 137 8.71 -7.64 11.97
N GLY A 138 8.14 -7.70 13.17
CA GLY A 138 6.81 -7.18 13.49
C GLY A 138 6.79 -5.69 13.86
N LEU A 139 7.93 -4.99 13.83
CA LEU A 139 7.97 -3.54 13.98
C LEU A 139 7.31 -2.88 12.76
N ARG A 140 6.38 -1.94 13.01
CA ARG A 140 5.67 -1.20 11.97
C ARG A 140 6.41 0.08 11.59
N LEU A 141 6.49 0.34 10.31
CA LEU A 141 7.06 1.55 9.73
C LEU A 141 6.09 2.14 8.72
N THR A 142 6.00 3.46 8.68
CA THR A 142 5.15 4.18 7.72
C THR A 142 6.00 4.73 6.58
N ALA A 143 5.49 4.56 5.36
CA ALA A 143 6.04 5.19 4.17
C ALA A 143 4.96 5.92 3.37
N ARG A 144 5.30 7.06 2.80
CA ARG A 144 4.51 7.68 1.74
C ARG A 144 4.74 6.90 0.46
N MET A 145 3.66 6.43 -0.15
CA MET A 145 3.67 5.60 -1.35
C MET A 145 2.96 6.30 -2.50
N THR A 146 3.35 5.94 -3.72
CA THR A 146 2.60 6.25 -4.93
C THR A 146 2.34 4.98 -5.74
N THR A 147 1.15 4.86 -6.32
CA THR A 147 0.73 3.72 -7.13
C THR A 147 -0.40 4.11 -8.08
N ASN A 148 -0.98 3.14 -8.78
CA ASN A 148 -2.13 3.35 -9.65
C ASN A 148 -3.14 2.18 -9.53
N TYR A 149 -4.35 2.39 -10.06
CA TYR A 149 -5.42 1.39 -9.96
C TYR A 149 -5.08 0.07 -10.63
N ARG A 150 -4.30 0.06 -11.72
CA ARG A 150 -3.88 -1.17 -12.38
C ARG A 150 -2.98 -2.02 -11.48
N GLN A 151 -2.04 -1.37 -10.77
CA GLN A 151 -1.20 -2.04 -9.79
C GLN A 151 -2.01 -2.51 -8.59
N LEU A 152 -2.93 -1.68 -8.07
CA LEU A 152 -3.82 -2.07 -6.97
C LEU A 152 -4.68 -3.28 -7.35
N LYS A 153 -5.15 -3.40 -8.60
CA LYS A 153 -5.86 -4.57 -9.11
C LYS A 153 -5.00 -5.85 -8.99
N THR A 154 -3.74 -5.77 -9.39
CA THR A 154 -2.80 -6.90 -9.26
C THR A 154 -2.58 -7.27 -7.80
N ILE A 155 -2.34 -6.30 -6.93
CA ILE A 155 -2.14 -6.52 -5.49
C ILE A 155 -3.39 -7.14 -4.87
N TYR A 156 -4.57 -6.59 -5.14
CA TYR A 156 -5.83 -7.09 -4.60
C TYR A 156 -6.07 -8.56 -4.95
N GLN A 157 -5.90 -8.93 -6.20
CA GLN A 157 -6.07 -10.32 -6.66
C GLN A 157 -5.13 -11.28 -5.92
N GLN A 158 -3.89 -10.86 -5.66
CA GLN A 158 -2.86 -11.69 -5.04
C GLN A 158 -2.94 -11.71 -3.52
N ARG A 159 -3.46 -10.66 -2.88
CA ARG A 159 -3.31 -10.43 -1.43
C ARG A 159 -4.61 -10.41 -0.62
N LYS A 160 -5.79 -10.40 -1.23
CA LYS A 160 -7.07 -10.35 -0.51
C LYS A 160 -7.25 -11.47 0.53
N ASN A 161 -6.66 -12.64 0.29
CA ASN A 161 -6.69 -13.79 1.19
C ASN A 161 -5.32 -14.10 1.83
N HIS A 162 -4.44 -13.10 1.92
CA HIS A 162 -3.08 -13.31 2.40
C HIS A 162 -3.04 -13.65 3.89
N ARG A 163 -2.00 -14.41 4.33
CA ARG A 163 -1.84 -14.80 5.73
C ARG A 163 -1.53 -13.62 6.65
N LEU A 164 -0.72 -12.64 6.19
CA LEU A 164 -0.42 -11.45 6.97
C LEU A 164 -1.65 -10.54 7.06
N PRO A 165 -2.03 -10.11 8.26
CA PRO A 165 -3.22 -9.27 8.47
C PRO A 165 -3.09 -7.89 7.79
N GLU A 166 -1.88 -7.35 7.66
CA GLU A 166 -1.62 -6.06 7.01
C GLU A 166 -2.08 -6.06 5.55
N TRP A 167 -1.79 -7.13 4.80
CA TRP A 167 -2.23 -7.26 3.41
C TRP A 167 -3.75 -7.36 3.29
N ARG A 168 -4.41 -8.07 4.21
CA ARG A 168 -5.88 -8.12 4.22
C ARG A 168 -6.47 -6.76 4.55
N ALA A 169 -5.89 -6.04 5.52
CA ALA A 169 -6.32 -4.68 5.86
C ALA A 169 -6.09 -3.71 4.69
N PHE A 170 -4.99 -3.84 3.96
CA PHE A 170 -4.72 -3.07 2.74
C PHE A 170 -5.75 -3.37 1.64
N CYS A 171 -6.08 -4.65 1.43
CA CYS A 171 -7.11 -5.03 0.46
C CYS A 171 -8.51 -4.55 0.86
N ALA A 172 -8.85 -4.58 2.16
CA ALA A 172 -10.09 -4.00 2.65
C ALA A 172 -10.17 -2.47 2.42
N TRP A 173 -9.03 -1.76 2.58
CA TRP A 173 -8.96 -0.35 2.21
C TRP A 173 -9.16 -0.13 0.70
N ILE A 174 -8.58 -0.96 -0.16
CA ILE A 174 -8.80 -0.86 -1.63
C ILE A 174 -10.30 -0.90 -1.96
N GLU A 175 -11.09 -1.70 -1.25
CA GLU A 175 -12.54 -1.80 -1.45
C GLU A 175 -13.30 -0.49 -1.11
N THR A 176 -12.67 0.43 -0.38
CA THR A 176 -13.25 1.74 -0.03
C THR A 176 -12.91 2.86 -1.02
N LEU A 177 -12.07 2.59 -2.02
CA LEU A 177 -11.65 3.59 -3.00
C LEU A 177 -12.80 3.98 -3.94
N PRO A 178 -12.84 5.23 -4.44
CA PRO A 178 -13.77 5.60 -5.50
C PRO A 178 -13.64 4.67 -6.71
N ARG A 179 -14.75 4.13 -7.20
CA ARG A 179 -14.75 3.16 -8.31
C ARG A 179 -13.89 1.91 -8.00
N ALA A 180 -13.93 1.43 -6.77
CA ALA A 180 -13.25 0.20 -6.35
C ALA A 180 -13.59 -1.01 -7.23
N GLU A 181 -14.76 -1.01 -7.87
CA GLU A 181 -15.18 -2.02 -8.82
C GLU A 181 -14.24 -2.16 -10.03
N PHE A 182 -13.49 -1.12 -10.40
CA PHE A 182 -12.43 -1.21 -11.42
C PHE A 182 -11.24 -2.10 -10.98
N ILE A 183 -11.07 -2.23 -9.69
CA ILE A 183 -9.97 -2.98 -9.06
C ILE A 183 -10.45 -4.38 -8.66
N THR A 184 -11.58 -4.44 -7.96
CA THR A 184 -12.07 -5.66 -7.30
C THR A 184 -12.86 -6.59 -8.23
N GLY A 185 -13.41 -6.05 -9.31
CA GLY A 185 -14.35 -6.74 -10.19
C GLY A 185 -15.73 -6.99 -9.57
N LYS A 186 -15.94 -6.57 -8.33
CA LYS A 186 -17.26 -6.68 -7.67
C LYS A 186 -18.15 -5.55 -8.20
N ARG A 187 -19.35 -5.87 -8.70
CA ARG A 187 -20.37 -4.84 -8.89
C ARG A 187 -20.77 -4.34 -7.51
N VAL A 188 -20.85 -3.03 -7.34
CA VAL A 188 -21.57 -2.44 -6.21
C VAL A 188 -23.04 -2.65 -6.56
N ASP A 189 -23.70 -3.55 -5.86
CA ASP A 189 -25.16 -3.63 -5.94
C ASP A 189 -25.70 -2.27 -5.48
N GLU A 190 -26.53 -1.62 -6.33
CA GLU A 190 -27.12 -0.30 -6.05
C GLU A 190 -28.24 -0.37 -4.98
N ASP A 191 -28.20 -1.38 -4.10
CA ASP A 191 -29.13 -1.57 -2.99
C ASP A 191 -28.39 -1.42 -1.65
N GLY A 192 -28.30 -0.15 -1.19
CA GLY A 192 -27.80 0.21 0.15
C GLY A 192 -28.16 1.65 0.48
#